data_52f119b7f447e84d113f165e94436270
#
_entry.id   52f119b7f447e84d113f165e94436270
#
_cell.length_a   1.000
_cell.length_b   1.000
_cell.length_c   1.000
_cell.angle_alpha   90.00
_cell.angle_beta   90.00
_cell.angle_gamma   90.00
#
_symmetry.space_group_name_H-M   'P 1'
#
loop_
_entity.id
_entity.type
_entity.pdbx_description
1 polymer ?
#
loop_
_entity_poly.entity_id
_entity_poly.type
_entity_poly.pdbx_seq_one_letter_code
_entity_poly.pdbx_strand_id
1 'polypeptide(L)'
;MTTIQFYHLRSTSLERAVPKLMEKALASKARVVVLARDAAMIRRLSDQLWSANPQGFLPHGTQEDPHPEWQPIYLTTAQENPNQATILMVLNGTIPAEFSRYEKLLDLFDGNDEDSVAAARERYRHYRSQPDIALQYVLQQPGGGWKIEQEFGTPSAAA
;
A
#
# COMPACT_ATOMS: atom_id res chain seq x y z
N MET A 1 7.85 -15.66 -3.28
CA MET A 1 8.55 -14.56 -2.55
C MET A 1 7.66 -13.32 -2.54
N THR A 2 7.54 -12.66 -1.40
CA THR A 2 6.81 -11.41 -1.25
C THR A 2 7.80 -10.25 -1.15
N THR A 3 7.63 -9.23 -1.98
CA THR A 3 8.40 -8.00 -1.89
C THR A 3 7.63 -7.00 -1.04
N ILE A 4 8.22 -6.53 0.04
CA ILE A 4 7.59 -5.58 0.95
C ILE A 4 8.32 -4.25 0.85
N GLN A 5 7.58 -3.19 0.53
CA GLN A 5 8.10 -1.84 0.41
C GLN A 5 7.50 -0.96 1.51
N PHE A 6 8.35 -0.37 2.32
CA PHE A 6 7.96 0.61 3.33
C PHE A 6 8.10 2.00 2.72
N TYR A 7 7.01 2.74 2.66
CA TYR A 7 6.97 4.10 2.13
C TYR A 7 6.93 5.10 3.29
N HIS A 8 8.07 5.74 3.49
CA HIS A 8 8.26 6.76 4.52
C HIS A 8 7.86 8.13 3.93
N LEU A 9 6.64 8.58 4.24
CA LEU A 9 6.09 9.82 3.70
C LEU A 9 6.55 11.03 4.52
N ARG A 10 6.93 12.09 3.84
CA ARG A 10 7.38 13.35 4.48
C ARG A 10 6.62 14.58 4.02
N SER A 11 6.28 14.65 2.73
CA SER A 11 5.72 15.85 2.13
C SER A 11 4.26 15.71 1.72
N THR A 12 3.70 14.49 1.79
CA THR A 12 2.29 14.26 1.49
C THR A 12 1.65 13.41 2.59
N SER A 13 0.32 13.52 2.71
CA SER A 13 -0.46 12.64 3.57
C SER A 13 -0.56 11.24 2.95
N LEU A 14 -0.96 10.26 3.77
CA LEU A 14 -1.21 8.90 3.28
C LEU A 14 -2.25 8.92 2.16
N GLU A 15 -3.37 9.62 2.37
CA GLU A 15 -4.46 9.67 1.41
C GLU A 15 -4.05 10.31 0.08
N ARG A 16 -3.11 11.25 0.10
CA ARG A 16 -2.63 11.91 -1.13
C ARG A 16 -1.61 11.08 -1.90
N ALA A 17 -0.87 10.22 -1.21
CA ALA A 17 0.12 9.34 -1.86
C ALA A 17 -0.55 8.17 -2.59
N VAL A 18 -1.70 7.71 -2.12
CA VAL A 18 -2.37 6.52 -2.63
C VAL A 18 -2.71 6.60 -4.13
N PRO A 19 -3.30 7.69 -4.66
CA PRO A 19 -3.69 7.72 -6.07
C PRO A 19 -2.52 7.48 -7.03
N LYS A 20 -1.36 8.07 -6.76
CA LYS A 20 -0.18 7.91 -7.63
C LYS A 20 0.33 6.47 -7.63
N LEU A 21 0.33 5.84 -6.46
CA LEU A 21 0.74 4.44 -6.35
C LEU A 21 -0.28 3.52 -7.01
N MET A 22 -1.56 3.86 -6.95
CA MET A 22 -2.62 3.10 -7.60
C MET A 22 -2.56 3.21 -9.12
N GLU A 23 -2.27 4.39 -9.65
CA GLU A 23 -2.07 4.57 -11.09
C GLU A 23 -0.97 3.65 -11.61
N LYS A 24 0.13 3.57 -10.87
CA LYS A 24 1.26 2.71 -11.22
C LYS A 24 0.87 1.23 -11.19
N ALA A 25 0.13 0.82 -10.17
CA ALA A 25 -0.33 -0.55 -10.04
C ALA A 25 -1.28 -0.94 -11.18
N LEU A 26 -2.25 -0.08 -11.51
CA LEU A 26 -3.19 -0.33 -12.60
C LEU A 26 -2.51 -0.35 -13.96
N ALA A 27 -1.47 0.49 -14.15
CA ALA A 27 -0.69 0.47 -15.39
C ALA A 27 0.00 -0.88 -15.60
N SER A 28 0.37 -1.58 -14.52
CA SER A 28 0.93 -2.93 -14.58
C SER A 28 -0.15 -4.02 -14.63
N LYS A 29 -1.43 -3.64 -14.70
CA LYS A 29 -2.59 -4.53 -14.71
C LYS A 29 -2.73 -5.37 -13.43
N ALA A 30 -2.15 -4.90 -12.33
CA ALA A 30 -2.29 -5.55 -11.04
C ALA A 30 -3.58 -5.12 -10.35
N ARG A 31 -4.14 -6.02 -9.54
CA ARG A 31 -5.26 -5.71 -8.66
C ARG A 31 -4.75 -5.46 -7.26
N VAL A 32 -5.38 -4.54 -6.54
CA VAL A 32 -4.93 -4.08 -5.24
C VAL A 32 -6.03 -4.14 -4.20
N VAL A 33 -5.68 -4.60 -2.99
CA VAL A 33 -6.48 -4.38 -1.79
C VAL A 33 -5.78 -3.31 -0.97
N VAL A 34 -6.53 -2.30 -0.55
CA VAL A 34 -6.05 -1.24 0.34
C VAL A 34 -6.68 -1.46 1.72
N LEU A 35 -5.84 -1.77 2.70
CA LEU A 35 -6.27 -2.00 4.07
C LEU A 35 -6.19 -0.70 4.85
N ALA A 36 -7.35 -0.09 5.09
CA ALA A 36 -7.47 1.18 5.77
C ALA A 36 -7.74 0.99 7.27
N ARG A 37 -7.51 2.06 8.03
CA ARG A 37 -7.66 2.06 9.48
C ARG A 37 -9.12 2.02 9.93
N ASP A 38 -9.98 2.79 9.27
CA ASP A 38 -11.39 2.92 9.62
C ASP A 38 -12.23 3.36 8.41
N ALA A 39 -13.55 3.38 8.57
CA ALA A 39 -14.47 3.77 7.50
C ALA A 39 -14.28 5.22 7.07
N ALA A 40 -13.91 6.11 7.98
CA ALA A 40 -13.66 7.52 7.65
C ALA A 40 -12.45 7.64 6.72
N MET A 41 -11.40 6.87 6.95
CA MET A 41 -10.24 6.82 6.06
C MET A 41 -10.62 6.30 4.68
N ILE A 42 -11.46 5.27 4.61
CA ILE A 42 -11.96 4.74 3.33
C ILE A 42 -12.65 5.83 2.53
N ARG A 43 -13.52 6.62 3.17
CA ARG A 43 -14.22 7.72 2.49
C ARG A 43 -13.25 8.78 1.95
N ARG A 44 -12.25 9.15 2.75
CA ARG A 44 -11.23 10.12 2.29
C ARG A 44 -10.40 9.57 1.13
N LEU A 45 -10.04 8.29 1.19
CA LEU A 45 -9.30 7.63 0.10
C LEU A 45 -10.14 7.57 -1.17
N SER A 46 -11.41 7.21 -1.06
CA SER A 46 -12.32 7.16 -2.20
C SER A 46 -12.46 8.54 -2.86
N ASP A 47 -12.61 9.58 -2.07
CA ASP A 47 -12.67 10.96 -2.57
C ASP A 47 -11.38 11.35 -3.30
N GLN A 48 -10.23 10.97 -2.77
CA GLN A 48 -8.94 11.22 -3.41
C GLN A 48 -8.81 10.47 -4.74
N LEU A 49 -9.27 9.23 -4.80
CA LEU A 49 -9.21 8.44 -6.03
C LEU A 49 -10.13 9.00 -7.12
N TRP A 50 -11.28 9.57 -6.74
CA TRP A 50 -12.19 10.21 -7.67
C TRP A 50 -11.65 11.53 -8.22
N SER A 51 -10.92 12.30 -7.42
CA SER A 51 -10.53 13.69 -7.75
C SER A 51 -9.07 13.86 -8.14
N ALA A 52 -8.21 12.86 -7.94
CA ALA A 52 -6.77 12.98 -8.13
C ALA A 52 -6.37 13.29 -9.58
N ASN A 53 -7.14 12.82 -10.54
CA ASN A 53 -6.90 13.08 -11.96
C ASN A 53 -8.22 13.38 -12.65
N PRO A 54 -8.52 14.67 -12.91
CA PRO A 54 -9.78 15.06 -13.55
C PRO A 54 -10.00 14.46 -14.94
N GLN A 55 -8.91 14.08 -15.62
CA GLN A 55 -8.97 13.50 -16.96
C GLN A 55 -8.82 11.98 -16.95
N GLY A 56 -8.47 11.39 -15.80
CA GLY A 56 -8.29 9.97 -15.63
C GLY A 56 -9.27 9.42 -14.59
N PHE A 57 -9.64 8.17 -14.76
CA PHE A 57 -10.52 7.48 -13.83
C PHE A 57 -9.74 6.33 -13.20
N LEU A 58 -9.70 6.29 -11.85
CA LEU A 58 -9.16 5.18 -11.09
C LEU A 58 -10.30 4.30 -10.60
N PRO A 59 -10.65 3.23 -11.33
CA PRO A 59 -11.76 2.37 -10.93
C PRO A 59 -11.48 1.71 -9.59
N HIS A 60 -12.39 1.89 -8.65
CA HIS A 60 -12.26 1.34 -7.31
C HIS A 60 -13.63 1.07 -6.68
N GLY A 61 -13.64 0.24 -5.65
CA GLY A 61 -14.79 0.01 -4.82
C GLY A 61 -14.40 -0.07 -3.36
N THR A 62 -15.40 0.00 -2.49
CA THR A 62 -15.22 -0.09 -1.04
C THR A 62 -16.00 -1.28 -0.50
N GLN A 63 -15.81 -1.57 0.78
CA GLN A 63 -16.54 -2.64 1.46
C GLN A 63 -18.06 -2.42 1.51
N GLU A 64 -18.52 -1.21 1.18
CA GLU A 64 -19.96 -0.86 1.10
C GLU A 64 -20.55 -1.07 -0.29
N ASP A 65 -19.70 -1.28 -1.29
CA ASP A 65 -20.15 -1.46 -2.68
C ASP A 65 -20.44 -2.92 -3.00
N PRO A 66 -21.38 -3.20 -3.93
CA PRO A 66 -21.60 -4.56 -4.40
C PRO A 66 -20.46 -5.00 -5.31
N HIS A 67 -20.31 -6.31 -5.47
CA HIS A 67 -19.35 -6.93 -6.39
C HIS A 67 -17.89 -6.53 -6.15
N PRO A 68 -17.37 -6.72 -4.94
CA PRO A 68 -15.96 -6.41 -4.67
C PRO A 68 -15.00 -7.21 -5.56
N GLU A 69 -15.41 -8.38 -6.03
CA GLU A 69 -14.63 -9.25 -6.91
C GLU A 69 -14.35 -8.63 -8.29
N TRP A 70 -15.10 -7.61 -8.68
CA TRP A 70 -14.93 -6.92 -9.96
C TRP A 70 -14.03 -5.69 -9.87
N GLN A 71 -13.69 -5.25 -8.65
CA GLN A 71 -12.96 -4.00 -8.46
C GLN A 71 -11.46 -4.20 -8.61
N PRO A 72 -10.78 -3.45 -9.48
CA PRO A 72 -9.33 -3.52 -9.59
C PRO A 72 -8.62 -2.96 -8.34
N ILE A 73 -9.24 -1.99 -7.67
CA ILE A 73 -8.80 -1.45 -6.39
C ILE A 73 -9.95 -1.62 -5.39
N TYR A 74 -9.70 -2.29 -4.28
CA TYR A 74 -10.71 -2.54 -3.27
C TYR A 74 -10.25 -1.99 -1.92
N LEU A 75 -11.05 -1.07 -1.35
CA LEU A 75 -10.77 -0.42 -0.07
C LEU A 75 -11.55 -1.10 1.03
N THR A 76 -10.87 -1.56 2.08
CA THR A 76 -11.51 -2.29 3.17
C THR A 76 -10.79 -2.06 4.50
N THR A 77 -11.50 -2.30 5.59
CA THR A 77 -10.91 -2.34 6.94
C THR A 77 -10.65 -3.76 7.42
N ALA A 78 -11.10 -4.77 6.66
CA ALA A 78 -10.97 -6.18 7.01
C ALA A 78 -9.85 -6.86 6.22
N GLN A 79 -9.25 -7.89 6.80
CA GLN A 79 -8.25 -8.69 6.10
C GLN A 79 -8.96 -9.66 5.16
N GLU A 80 -9.23 -9.20 3.95
CA GLU A 80 -9.92 -9.97 2.92
C GLU A 80 -9.34 -9.65 1.55
N ASN A 81 -9.52 -10.56 0.60
CA ASN A 81 -9.02 -10.38 -0.76
C ASN A 81 -10.09 -10.87 -1.76
N PRO A 82 -11.22 -10.13 -1.89
CA PRO A 82 -12.31 -10.57 -2.74
C PRO A 82 -12.05 -10.40 -4.23
N ASN A 83 -11.11 -9.54 -4.62
CA ASN A 83 -10.81 -9.22 -6.02
C ASN A 83 -9.57 -9.94 -6.55
N GLN A 84 -9.07 -10.94 -5.85
CA GLN A 84 -7.88 -11.70 -6.23
C GLN A 84 -6.67 -10.79 -6.47
N ALA A 85 -6.45 -9.86 -5.57
CA ALA A 85 -5.35 -8.91 -5.66
C ALA A 85 -4.00 -9.58 -5.42
N THR A 86 -3.00 -9.14 -6.17
CA THR A 86 -1.60 -9.55 -5.97
C THR A 86 -0.81 -8.53 -5.18
N ILE A 87 -1.37 -7.33 -5.00
CA ILE A 87 -0.75 -6.25 -4.23
C ILE A 87 -1.64 -5.90 -3.04
N LEU A 88 -1.03 -5.84 -1.86
CA LEU A 88 -1.69 -5.36 -0.65
C LEU A 88 -1.04 -4.05 -0.22
N MET A 89 -1.87 -3.01 -0.04
CA MET A 89 -1.41 -1.74 0.51
C MET A 89 -1.93 -1.62 1.94
N VAL A 90 -1.04 -1.41 2.89
CA VAL A 90 -1.39 -1.34 4.32
C VAL A 90 -1.22 0.10 4.81
N LEU A 91 -2.31 0.68 5.30
CA LEU A 91 -2.35 2.06 5.81
C LEU A 91 -2.70 2.12 7.30
N ASN A 92 -2.94 0.98 7.93
CA ASN A 92 -3.40 0.94 9.32
C ASN A 92 -2.30 0.58 10.33
N GLY A 93 -1.06 0.44 9.87
CA GLY A 93 0.07 0.18 10.74
C GLY A 93 0.11 -1.23 11.33
N THR A 94 -0.50 -2.21 10.68
CA THR A 94 -0.51 -3.59 11.15
C THR A 94 0.32 -4.51 10.25
N ILE A 95 0.58 -5.72 10.74
CA ILE A 95 1.15 -6.81 9.95
C ILE A 95 0.00 -7.77 9.65
N PRO A 96 -0.48 -7.84 8.41
CA PRO A 96 -1.55 -8.76 8.06
C PRO A 96 -1.13 -10.21 8.24
N ALA A 97 -2.04 -11.05 8.72
CA ALA A 97 -1.74 -12.45 9.02
C ALA A 97 -1.32 -13.25 7.77
N GLU A 98 -1.88 -12.92 6.62
CA GLU A 98 -1.65 -13.64 5.37
C GLU A 98 -0.88 -12.82 4.33
N PHE A 99 0.04 -11.96 4.79
CA PHE A 99 0.81 -11.09 3.89
C PHE A 99 1.58 -11.88 2.82
N SER A 100 2.00 -13.09 3.12
CA SER A 100 2.79 -13.91 2.19
C SER A 100 2.00 -14.41 0.98
N ARG A 101 0.69 -14.25 0.97
CA ARG A 101 -0.15 -14.58 -0.19
C ARG A 101 -0.09 -13.54 -1.30
N TYR A 102 0.47 -12.37 -1.01
CA TYR A 102 0.60 -11.29 -2.00
C TYR A 102 1.99 -11.31 -2.61
N GLU A 103 2.09 -10.90 -3.86
CA GLU A 103 3.39 -10.74 -4.52
C GLU A 103 4.11 -9.51 -4.01
N LYS A 104 3.34 -8.46 -3.68
CA LYS A 104 3.88 -7.20 -3.20
C LYS A 104 3.01 -6.64 -2.07
N LEU A 105 3.67 -6.11 -1.06
CA LEU A 105 3.02 -5.41 0.04
C LEU A 105 3.61 -4.01 0.15
N LEU A 106 2.76 -2.99 0.16
CA LEU A 106 3.16 -1.59 0.33
C LEU A 106 2.70 -1.13 1.71
N ASP A 107 3.64 -0.80 2.58
CA ASP A 107 3.36 -0.31 3.94
C ASP A 107 3.63 1.19 3.95
N LEU A 108 2.57 1.99 3.99
CA LEU A 108 2.67 3.44 4.00
C LEU A 108 2.50 3.97 5.43
N PHE A 109 3.37 4.86 5.84
CA PHE A 109 3.29 5.46 7.17
C PHE A 109 3.74 6.92 7.14
N ASP A 110 3.26 7.69 8.13
CA ASP A 110 3.61 9.10 8.28
C ASP A 110 5.03 9.22 8.84
N GLY A 111 5.95 9.67 8.01
CA GLY A 111 7.35 9.85 8.40
C GLY A 111 7.60 11.08 9.28
N ASN A 112 6.59 11.93 9.48
CA ASN A 112 6.68 13.09 10.35
C ASN A 112 6.20 12.79 11.78
N ASP A 113 5.64 11.60 12.01
CA ASP A 113 5.19 11.14 13.31
C ASP A 113 6.18 10.13 13.89
N GLU A 114 6.83 10.48 14.98
CA GLU A 114 7.85 9.63 15.60
C GLU A 114 7.34 8.25 16.00
N ASP A 115 6.10 8.17 16.49
CA ASP A 115 5.49 6.90 16.89
C ASP A 115 5.23 6.01 15.66
N SER A 116 4.77 6.61 14.57
CA SER A 116 4.55 5.89 13.31
C SER A 116 5.87 5.35 12.74
N VAL A 117 6.95 6.14 12.82
CA VAL A 117 8.27 5.72 12.37
C VAL A 117 8.80 4.56 13.23
N ALA A 118 8.66 4.67 14.54
CA ALA A 118 9.11 3.60 15.46
C ALA A 118 8.33 2.31 15.21
N ALA A 119 7.02 2.41 15.04
CA ALA A 119 6.18 1.25 14.73
C ALA A 119 6.56 0.61 13.39
N ALA A 120 6.85 1.42 12.37
CA ALA A 120 7.27 0.92 11.06
C ALA A 120 8.61 0.17 11.15
N ARG A 121 9.55 0.65 11.95
CA ARG A 121 10.82 -0.03 12.17
C ARG A 121 10.63 -1.39 12.83
N GLU A 122 9.69 -1.51 13.76
CA GLU A 122 9.36 -2.79 14.38
C GLU A 122 8.74 -3.76 13.37
N ARG A 123 7.85 -3.29 12.51
CA ARG A 123 7.28 -4.11 11.44
C ARG A 123 8.36 -4.57 10.47
N TYR A 124 9.29 -3.70 10.11
CA TYR A 124 10.41 -4.04 9.23
C TYR A 124 11.25 -5.18 9.82
N ARG A 125 11.58 -5.11 11.13
CA ARG A 125 12.31 -6.17 11.80
C ARG A 125 11.56 -7.48 11.78
N HIS A 126 10.25 -7.43 12.00
CA HIS A 126 9.40 -8.62 11.96
C HIS A 126 9.43 -9.28 10.59
N TYR A 127 9.22 -8.51 9.53
CA TYR A 127 9.25 -9.05 8.17
C TYR A 127 10.62 -9.60 7.81
N ARG A 128 11.69 -8.94 8.26
CA ARG A 128 13.05 -9.38 8.00
C ARG A 128 13.33 -10.77 8.58
N SER A 129 12.66 -11.16 9.64
CA SER A 129 12.81 -12.47 10.26
C SER A 129 12.03 -13.58 9.55
N GLN A 130 11.17 -13.22 8.58
CA GLN A 130 10.33 -14.19 7.88
C GLN A 130 11.06 -14.78 6.67
N PRO A 131 10.75 -16.04 6.30
CA PRO A 131 11.35 -16.64 5.12
C PRO A 131 10.75 -16.06 3.83
N ASP A 132 11.51 -16.11 2.76
CA ASP A 132 11.07 -15.79 1.41
C ASP A 132 10.55 -14.37 1.24
N ILE A 133 11.26 -13.41 1.85
CA ILE A 133 10.90 -11.99 1.86
C ILE A 133 12.03 -11.16 1.26
N ALA A 134 11.66 -10.18 0.42
CA ALA A 134 12.52 -9.07 0.02
C ALA A 134 11.95 -7.78 0.60
N LEU A 135 12.81 -6.96 1.18
CA LEU A 135 12.41 -5.70 1.82
C LEU A 135 13.07 -4.51 1.14
N GLN A 136 12.31 -3.42 0.97
CA GLN A 136 12.83 -2.15 0.50
C GLN A 136 12.27 -1.03 1.40
N TYR A 137 13.14 -0.14 1.85
CA TYR A 137 12.74 1.05 2.59
C TYR A 137 12.84 2.24 1.65
N VAL A 138 11.70 2.84 1.34
CA VAL A 138 11.57 3.90 0.33
C VAL A 138 11.27 5.22 1.02
N LEU A 139 12.13 6.20 0.80
CA LEU A 139 12.00 7.53 1.39
C LEU A 139 11.43 8.50 0.35
N GLN A 140 10.40 9.26 0.75
CA GLN A 140 9.87 10.32 -0.09
C GLN A 140 10.85 11.50 -0.13
N GLN A 141 11.16 11.96 -1.35
CA GLN A 141 12.04 13.10 -1.56
C GLN A 141 11.25 14.42 -1.49
N PRO A 142 11.91 15.56 -1.20
CA PRO A 142 11.21 16.85 -1.12
C PRO A 142 10.43 17.24 -2.38
N GLY A 143 10.88 16.78 -3.54
CA GLY A 143 10.17 17.01 -4.81
C GLY A 143 9.05 16.01 -5.12
N GLY A 144 8.75 15.09 -4.20
CA GLY A 144 7.72 14.09 -4.38
C GLY A 144 8.17 12.78 -5.01
N GLY A 145 9.42 12.67 -5.42
CA GLY A 145 9.99 11.42 -5.92
C GLY A 145 10.33 10.46 -4.78
N TRP A 146 10.78 9.26 -5.14
CA TRP A 146 11.07 8.19 -4.20
C TRP A 146 12.51 7.72 -4.33
N LYS A 147 13.14 7.44 -3.18
CA LYS A 147 14.51 6.91 -3.13
C LYS A 147 14.54 5.67 -2.24
N ILE A 148 15.08 4.57 -2.75
CA ILE A 148 15.30 3.38 -1.94
C ILE A 148 16.53 3.63 -1.07
N GLU A 149 16.32 3.67 0.25
CA GLU A 149 17.41 3.90 1.21
C GLU A 149 18.02 2.61 1.74
N GLN A 150 17.23 1.54 1.84
CA GLN A 150 17.66 0.31 2.45
C GLN A 150 17.00 -0.86 1.76
N GLU A 151 17.75 -1.95 1.55
CA GLU A 151 17.23 -3.17 0.96
C GLU A 151 17.68 -4.38 1.78
N PHE A 152 16.85 -5.41 1.77
CA PHE A 152 17.14 -6.72 2.35
C PHE A 152 16.54 -7.79 1.46
N GLY A 153 17.32 -8.83 1.16
CA GLY A 153 16.91 -9.85 0.22
C GLY A 153 16.97 -9.35 -1.21
N THR A 154 16.70 -10.21 -2.17
CA THR A 154 16.69 -9.86 -3.58
C THR A 154 15.26 -9.86 -4.09
N PRO A 155 14.73 -8.69 -4.55
CA PRO A 155 13.40 -8.67 -5.14
C PRO A 155 13.30 -9.64 -6.31
N SER A 156 12.09 -10.18 -6.50
CA SER A 156 11.83 -11.03 -7.66
C SER A 156 12.11 -10.26 -8.95
N ALA A 157 12.74 -10.92 -9.92
CA ALA A 157 13.02 -10.33 -11.23
C ALA A 157 11.75 -9.95 -11.99
N ALA A 158 10.60 -10.51 -11.62
CA ALA A 158 9.30 -10.20 -12.21
C ALA A 158 8.61 -8.99 -11.57
N ALA A 159 9.22 -8.45 -10.51
CA ALA A 159 8.63 -7.32 -9.78
C ALA A 159 8.84 -5.99 -10.51
#